data_74d665a049194c44222beadbbba3d272
#
_entry.id   74d665a049194c44222beadbbba3d272
#
_cell.length_a   1.000
_cell.length_b   1.000
_cell.length_c   1.000
_cell.angle_alpha   90.00
_cell.angle_beta   90.00
_cell.angle_gamma   90.00
#
_symmetry.space_group_name_H-M   'P 1'
#
loop_
_entity.id
_entity.type
_entity.pdbx_description
1 polymer ?
#
loop_
_entity_poly.entity_id
_entity_poly.type
_entity_poly.pdbx_seq_one_letter_code
_entity_poly.pdbx_strand_id
1 'polypeptide(L)'
;HERFRRQRQMCIRDSIIPKELIFKKKSYEVSMFGFTPPRSIYSPIVGIDLVRTNHNEYFVLEDNCRTPSGVSYMLENREIMMRMFPDLFHTNRVTPIDDYPTRLLQTLMSLAPIKCNTSEPVCVLLTPGPLNSAYYEHSFLSDQMGIEMVESTDLFVEGEFLYMKTVDGPKKVDVVYRRIDDDFLDPLCFNPNSVIGIPGIMDVYRLSLIHISEPTRLTR
;
A
#
# COMPACT_ATOMS: atom_id res chain seq x y z
N HIS A 1 -9.47 -7.24 11.36
CA HIS A 1 -9.70 -5.80 11.10
C HIS A 1 -11.03 -5.30 11.65
N GLU A 2 -12.15 -5.95 11.37
CA GLU A 2 -13.46 -5.53 11.90
C GLU A 2 -13.54 -5.61 13.43
N ARG A 3 -12.90 -6.61 14.02
CA ARG A 3 -12.80 -6.77 15.47
C ARG A 3 -12.03 -5.63 16.12
N PHE A 4 -10.91 -5.18 15.53
CA PHE A 4 -10.12 -4.02 16.00
C PHE A 4 -10.88 -2.70 15.83
N ARG A 5 -11.65 -2.55 14.75
CA ARG A 5 -12.51 -1.37 14.53
C ARG A 5 -13.62 -1.28 15.57
N ARG A 6 -14.32 -2.39 15.84
CA ARG A 6 -15.35 -2.48 16.89
C ARG A 6 -14.76 -2.21 18.26
N GLN A 7 -13.58 -2.75 18.56
CA GLN A 7 -12.92 -2.56 19.85
C GLN A 7 -12.50 -1.10 20.07
N ARG A 8 -11.99 -0.40 19.05
CA ARG A 8 -11.69 1.04 19.13
C ARG A 8 -12.96 1.89 19.28
N GLN A 9 -14.00 1.59 18.54
CA GLN A 9 -15.29 2.27 18.71
C GLN A 9 -15.86 2.07 20.09
N MET A 10 -15.71 0.88 20.67
CA MET A 10 -16.09 0.61 22.05
C MET A 10 -15.24 1.43 23.03
N CYS A 11 -13.92 1.47 22.89
CA CYS A 11 -13.05 2.26 23.77
C CYS A 11 -13.40 3.76 23.78
N ILE A 12 -13.76 4.32 22.62
CA ILE A 12 -14.23 5.72 22.53
C ILE A 12 -15.61 5.87 23.15
N ARG A 13 -16.53 4.95 22.84
CA ARG A 13 -17.91 4.97 23.32
C ARG A 13 -17.99 4.79 24.82
N ASP A 14 -17.12 3.95 25.39
CA ASP A 14 -17.05 3.65 26.82
C ASP A 14 -16.15 4.65 27.57
N SER A 15 -15.70 5.72 26.91
CA SER A 15 -14.85 6.78 27.48
C SER A 15 -13.50 6.30 28.04
N ILE A 16 -13.01 5.14 27.63
CA ILE A 16 -11.68 4.63 28.02
C ILE A 16 -10.58 5.48 27.35
N ILE A 17 -10.82 5.92 26.09
CA ILE A 17 -9.93 6.83 25.37
C ILE A 17 -10.70 8.13 25.14
N PRO A 18 -10.22 9.28 25.66
CA PRO A 18 -10.82 10.58 25.40
C PRO A 18 -10.90 10.85 23.88
N LYS A 19 -12.06 11.29 23.41
CA LYS A 19 -12.30 11.59 21.98
C LYS A 19 -11.30 12.59 21.43
N GLU A 20 -10.87 13.54 22.24
CA GLU A 20 -9.91 14.59 21.89
C GLU A 20 -8.56 14.01 21.50
N LEU A 21 -8.13 12.92 22.11
CA LEU A 21 -6.87 12.26 21.77
C LEU A 21 -6.88 11.65 20.37
N ILE A 22 -8.04 11.43 19.78
CA ILE A 22 -8.20 10.90 18.44
C ILE A 22 -8.49 12.03 17.47
N PHE A 23 -9.55 12.82 17.69
CA PHE A 23 -10.03 13.80 16.71
C PHE A 23 -9.20 15.07 16.63
N LYS A 24 -8.42 15.41 17.67
CA LYS A 24 -7.51 16.58 17.65
C LYS A 24 -6.09 16.23 17.15
N LYS A 25 -5.80 14.98 16.85
CA LYS A 25 -4.50 14.64 16.29
C LYS A 25 -4.36 15.16 14.86
N LYS A 26 -3.20 15.74 14.55
CA LYS A 26 -2.83 16.16 13.19
C LYS A 26 -2.95 15.03 12.15
N SER A 27 -2.85 13.79 12.61
CA SER A 27 -2.99 12.60 11.77
C SER A 27 -4.44 12.14 11.57
N TYR A 28 -5.43 12.84 12.14
CA TYR A 28 -6.84 12.54 11.90
C TYR A 28 -7.29 13.23 10.60
N GLU A 29 -7.59 12.45 9.61
CA GLU A 29 -8.00 12.95 8.30
C GLU A 29 -9.54 13.00 8.21
N VAL A 30 -10.08 14.21 8.33
CA VAL A 30 -11.54 14.44 8.36
C VAL A 30 -12.19 14.03 7.05
N SER A 31 -11.50 14.22 5.94
CA SER A 31 -12.00 13.88 4.60
C SER A 31 -12.26 12.39 4.42
N MET A 32 -11.68 11.54 5.29
CA MET A 32 -11.86 10.09 5.29
C MET A 32 -12.92 9.61 6.29
N PHE A 33 -13.54 10.53 7.03
CA PHE A 33 -14.56 10.15 8.00
C PHE A 33 -15.78 9.52 7.32
N GLY A 34 -16.18 8.35 7.81
CA GLY A 34 -17.33 7.62 7.25
C GLY A 34 -17.05 6.83 5.98
N PHE A 35 -15.89 7.02 5.36
CA PHE A 35 -15.51 6.25 4.18
C PHE A 35 -15.19 4.78 4.54
N THR A 36 -15.73 3.86 3.75
CA THR A 36 -15.42 2.43 3.85
C THR A 36 -14.86 1.97 2.51
N PRO A 37 -13.59 1.50 2.49
CA PRO A 37 -12.99 1.03 1.25
C PRO A 37 -13.70 -0.21 0.72
N PRO A 38 -13.59 -0.49 -0.58
CA PRO A 38 -14.13 -1.69 -1.18
C PRO A 38 -13.76 -2.95 -0.38
N ARG A 39 -14.72 -3.85 -0.20
CA ARG A 39 -14.57 -5.09 0.59
C ARG A 39 -14.15 -4.87 2.05
N SER A 40 -14.22 -3.63 2.57
CA SER A 40 -13.77 -3.26 3.92
C SER A 40 -12.29 -3.59 4.19
N ILE A 41 -11.45 -3.66 3.16
CA ILE A 41 -10.02 -3.91 3.29
C ILE A 41 -9.30 -2.56 3.39
N TYR A 42 -8.84 -2.22 4.59
CA TYR A 42 -8.20 -0.93 4.89
C TYR A 42 -6.69 -0.94 4.64
N SER A 43 -6.02 -2.05 4.91
CA SER A 43 -4.58 -2.20 4.69
C SER A 43 -4.32 -3.61 4.16
N PRO A 44 -4.15 -3.77 2.86
CA PRO A 44 -3.91 -5.07 2.25
C PRO A 44 -2.48 -5.57 2.48
N ILE A 45 -1.55 -4.64 2.73
CA ILE A 45 -0.13 -4.92 2.94
C ILE A 45 0.25 -4.33 4.30
N VAL A 46 0.92 -5.13 5.14
CA VAL A 46 1.34 -4.75 6.48
C VAL A 46 2.77 -5.22 6.72
N GLY A 47 3.64 -4.32 7.17
CA GLY A 47 4.95 -4.66 7.68
C GLY A 47 4.87 -4.93 9.19
N ILE A 48 5.12 -6.15 9.61
CA ILE A 48 5.02 -6.55 11.01
C ILE A 48 6.42 -6.64 11.59
N ASP A 49 6.71 -5.83 12.61
CA ASP A 49 7.95 -5.88 13.34
C ASP A 49 7.90 -6.95 14.43
N LEU A 50 8.83 -7.90 14.38
CA LEU A 50 8.88 -9.05 15.26
C LEU A 50 10.15 -9.06 16.10
N VAL A 51 10.01 -9.40 17.37
CA VAL A 51 11.13 -9.71 18.26
C VAL A 51 11.09 -11.17 18.66
N ARG A 52 12.21 -11.85 18.51
CA ARG A 52 12.41 -13.20 19.04
C ARG A 52 13.06 -13.11 20.41
N THR A 53 12.40 -13.55 21.47
CA THR A 53 12.90 -13.49 22.85
C THR A 53 13.58 -14.77 23.29
N ASN A 54 13.03 -15.93 22.92
CA ASN A 54 13.55 -17.26 23.26
C ASN A 54 13.49 -18.18 22.02
N HIS A 55 13.92 -19.45 22.19
CA HIS A 55 13.75 -20.45 21.15
C HIS A 55 12.24 -20.63 20.84
N ASN A 56 11.82 -20.13 19.67
CA ASN A 56 10.47 -20.23 19.12
C ASN A 56 9.39 -19.28 19.70
N GLU A 57 9.74 -18.28 20.50
CA GLU A 57 8.78 -17.25 20.91
C GLU A 57 9.02 -15.95 20.16
N TYR A 58 7.97 -15.48 19.46
CA TYR A 58 7.97 -14.23 18.71
C TYR A 58 6.90 -13.30 19.27
N PHE A 59 7.26 -12.05 19.44
CA PHE A 59 6.34 -11.00 19.84
C PHE A 59 6.25 -9.95 18.73
N VAL A 60 5.04 -9.50 18.47
CA VAL A 60 4.79 -8.36 17.58
C VAL A 60 5.06 -7.08 18.36
N LEU A 61 5.96 -6.24 17.86
CA LEU A 61 6.21 -4.91 18.42
C LEU A 61 5.23 -3.90 17.84
N GLU A 62 5.14 -3.85 16.53
CA GLU A 62 4.22 -2.95 15.84
C GLU A 62 3.80 -3.48 14.46
N ASP A 63 2.72 -2.91 13.95
CA ASP A 63 2.22 -3.13 12.60
C ASP A 63 2.41 -1.85 11.80
N ASN A 64 3.31 -1.86 10.82
CA ASN A 64 3.51 -0.78 9.86
C ASN A 64 2.47 -0.91 8.74
N CYS A 65 1.38 -0.15 8.86
CA CYS A 65 0.27 -0.18 7.90
C CYS A 65 0.36 0.92 6.83
N ARG A 66 1.45 1.71 6.82
CA ARG A 66 1.68 2.77 5.86
C ARG A 66 2.99 2.55 5.13
N THR A 67 2.91 2.31 3.83
CA THR A 67 4.06 2.13 2.93
C THR A 67 5.21 1.29 3.54
N PRO A 68 4.94 0.06 4.05
CA PRO A 68 6.01 -0.78 4.58
C PRO A 68 7.06 -1.02 3.51
N SER A 69 8.33 -1.02 3.88
CA SER A 69 9.46 -1.15 2.97
C SER A 69 10.50 -2.13 3.50
N GLY A 70 11.44 -2.51 2.63
CA GLY A 70 12.56 -3.39 2.99
C GLY A 70 12.46 -4.80 2.41
N VAL A 71 11.36 -5.19 1.78
CA VAL A 71 11.18 -6.53 1.22
C VAL A 71 12.12 -6.81 0.03
N SER A 72 12.43 -5.80 -0.77
CA SER A 72 13.41 -5.93 -1.86
C SER A 72 14.77 -6.36 -1.34
N TYR A 73 15.23 -5.72 -0.26
CA TYR A 73 16.50 -6.06 0.38
C TYR A 73 16.49 -7.47 1.00
N MET A 74 15.34 -7.90 1.53
CA MET A 74 15.18 -9.27 2.04
C MET A 74 15.33 -10.29 0.90
N LEU A 75 14.70 -10.06 -0.25
CA LEU A 75 14.79 -10.93 -1.42
C LEU A 75 16.20 -10.98 -1.99
N GLU A 76 16.83 -9.82 -2.19
CA GLU A 76 18.22 -9.71 -2.63
C GLU A 76 19.20 -10.39 -1.66
N ASN A 77 19.06 -10.14 -0.36
CA ASN A 77 19.88 -10.80 0.66
C ASN A 77 19.71 -12.33 0.61
N ARG A 78 18.51 -12.83 0.42
CA ARG A 78 18.27 -14.26 0.28
C ARG A 78 19.01 -14.83 -0.92
N GLU A 79 18.95 -14.17 -2.07
CA GLU A 79 19.63 -14.61 -3.27
C GLU A 79 21.16 -14.60 -3.12
N ILE A 80 21.70 -13.51 -2.55
CA ILE A 80 23.14 -13.42 -2.24
C ILE A 80 23.57 -14.53 -1.27
N MET A 81 22.81 -14.76 -0.21
CA MET A 81 23.11 -15.82 0.76
C MET A 81 23.11 -17.21 0.13
N MET A 82 22.16 -17.49 -0.76
CA MET A 82 22.09 -18.78 -1.49
C MET A 82 23.31 -18.96 -2.41
N ARG A 83 23.80 -17.90 -3.03
CA ARG A 83 25.00 -17.94 -3.88
C ARG A 83 26.28 -18.08 -3.08
N MET A 84 26.38 -17.39 -1.93
CA MET A 84 27.59 -17.42 -1.09
C MET A 84 27.70 -18.67 -0.23
N PHE A 85 26.60 -19.22 0.21
CA PHE A 85 26.55 -20.34 1.15
C PHE A 85 25.62 -21.48 0.69
N PRO A 86 25.83 -22.04 -0.51
CA PRO A 86 24.92 -23.06 -1.08
C PRO A 86 24.79 -24.29 -0.19
N ASP A 87 25.88 -24.71 0.46
CA ASP A 87 25.90 -25.89 1.34
C ASP A 87 25.00 -25.72 2.57
N LEU A 88 24.89 -24.49 3.10
CA LEU A 88 23.98 -24.19 4.21
C LEU A 88 22.51 -24.35 3.79
N PHE A 89 22.17 -23.92 2.58
CA PHE A 89 20.82 -24.06 2.05
C PHE A 89 20.49 -25.51 1.65
N HIS A 90 21.49 -26.27 1.23
CA HIS A 90 21.32 -27.68 0.92
C HIS A 90 21.07 -28.52 2.19
N THR A 91 21.80 -28.24 3.26
CA THR A 91 21.68 -28.97 4.54
C THR A 91 20.49 -28.52 5.39
N ASN A 92 20.13 -27.23 5.31
CA ASN A 92 19.00 -26.68 6.05
C ASN A 92 17.84 -26.39 5.09
N ARG A 93 16.70 -27.00 5.33
CA ARG A 93 15.49 -26.76 4.52
C ARG A 93 14.92 -25.37 4.79
N VAL A 94 15.48 -24.37 4.12
CA VAL A 94 15.01 -22.99 4.22
C VAL A 94 13.85 -22.79 3.25
N THR A 95 12.72 -22.29 3.74
CA THR A 95 11.54 -22.03 2.90
C THR A 95 11.85 -20.97 1.83
N PRO A 96 11.53 -21.23 0.56
CA PRO A 96 11.64 -20.23 -0.50
C PRO A 96 10.76 -19.01 -0.23
N ILE A 97 11.19 -17.86 -0.72
CA ILE A 97 10.46 -16.56 -0.61
C ILE A 97 10.40 -15.81 -1.95
N ASP A 98 10.87 -16.42 -3.01
CA ASP A 98 10.94 -15.89 -4.37
C ASP A 98 9.57 -15.64 -5.00
N ASP A 99 8.53 -16.28 -4.49
CA ASP A 99 7.14 -16.09 -4.92
C ASP A 99 6.48 -14.82 -4.35
N TYR A 100 7.18 -14.05 -3.49
CA TYR A 100 6.64 -12.86 -2.86
C TYR A 100 6.09 -11.82 -3.87
N PRO A 101 6.81 -11.43 -4.94
CA PRO A 101 6.29 -10.46 -5.91
C PRO A 101 5.03 -10.96 -6.61
N THR A 102 4.97 -12.24 -6.95
CA THR A 102 3.79 -12.87 -7.55
C THR A 102 2.59 -12.82 -6.60
N ARG A 103 2.78 -13.12 -5.32
CA ARG A 103 1.72 -13.05 -4.31
C ARG A 103 1.27 -11.61 -4.06
N LEU A 104 2.21 -10.67 -4.08
CA LEU A 104 1.90 -9.24 -3.96
C LEU A 104 1.01 -8.79 -5.12
N LEU A 105 1.38 -9.12 -6.35
CA LEU A 105 0.58 -8.81 -7.54
C LEU A 105 -0.82 -9.44 -7.45
N GLN A 106 -0.93 -10.72 -7.09
CA GLN A 106 -2.21 -11.40 -6.91
C GLN A 106 -3.08 -10.69 -5.85
N THR A 107 -2.45 -10.25 -4.76
CA THR A 107 -3.13 -9.47 -3.72
C THR A 107 -3.68 -8.16 -4.29
N LEU A 108 -2.86 -7.40 -5.02
CA LEU A 108 -3.28 -6.15 -5.66
C LEU A 108 -4.42 -6.40 -6.66
N MET A 109 -4.29 -7.36 -7.54
CA MET A 109 -5.34 -7.71 -8.52
C MET A 109 -6.65 -8.11 -7.83
N SER A 110 -6.57 -8.82 -6.71
CA SER A 110 -7.77 -9.22 -5.93
C SER A 110 -8.54 -8.03 -5.34
N LEU A 111 -7.89 -6.86 -5.22
CA LEU A 111 -8.47 -5.62 -4.70
C LEU A 111 -9.16 -4.79 -5.79
N ALA A 112 -9.04 -5.18 -7.05
CA ALA A 112 -9.68 -4.46 -8.15
C ALA A 112 -11.17 -4.22 -7.88
N PRO A 113 -11.71 -3.07 -8.32
CA PRO A 113 -13.11 -2.75 -8.17
C PRO A 113 -14.03 -3.84 -8.74
N ILE A 114 -15.14 -4.11 -8.08
CA ILE A 114 -16.14 -5.11 -8.55
C ILE A 114 -16.67 -4.75 -9.95
N LYS A 115 -16.69 -3.46 -10.27
CA LYS A 115 -17.10 -2.96 -11.60
C LYS A 115 -16.03 -3.11 -12.69
N CYS A 116 -14.84 -3.57 -12.31
CA CYS A 116 -13.80 -3.92 -13.26
C CYS A 116 -14.17 -5.23 -13.95
N ASN A 117 -14.69 -5.15 -15.18
CA ASN A 117 -15.17 -6.31 -15.94
C ASN A 117 -14.04 -7.05 -16.68
N THR A 118 -12.82 -7.01 -16.15
CA THR A 118 -11.67 -7.69 -16.75
C THR A 118 -11.10 -8.73 -15.79
N SER A 119 -10.60 -9.82 -16.34
CA SER A 119 -9.83 -10.83 -15.60
C SER A 119 -8.43 -10.34 -15.25
N GLU A 120 -7.96 -9.31 -15.94
CA GLU A 120 -6.62 -8.74 -15.79
C GLU A 120 -6.72 -7.23 -15.49
N PRO A 121 -6.94 -6.84 -14.23
CA PRO A 121 -6.99 -5.44 -13.85
C PRO A 121 -5.62 -4.79 -14.01
N VAL A 122 -5.63 -3.54 -14.50
CA VAL A 122 -4.40 -2.76 -14.67
C VAL A 122 -3.94 -2.25 -13.32
N CYS A 123 -2.83 -2.80 -12.84
CA CYS A 123 -2.14 -2.39 -11.63
C CYS A 123 -0.96 -1.50 -11.98
N VAL A 124 -0.74 -0.43 -11.23
CA VAL A 124 0.45 0.43 -11.32
C VAL A 124 1.07 0.65 -9.97
N LEU A 125 2.40 0.85 -9.91
CA LEU A 125 3.10 1.27 -8.71
C LEU A 125 3.36 2.78 -8.79
N LEU A 126 2.72 3.54 -7.90
CA LEU A 126 2.89 4.99 -7.81
C LEU A 126 4.07 5.35 -6.91
N THR A 127 5.13 5.89 -7.50
CA THR A 127 6.33 6.37 -6.78
C THR A 127 6.35 7.89 -6.67
N PRO A 128 6.94 8.47 -5.60
CA PRO A 128 7.22 9.90 -5.54
C PRO A 128 8.47 10.32 -6.35
N GLY A 129 9.11 9.37 -7.05
CA GLY A 129 10.26 9.63 -7.91
C GLY A 129 11.63 9.31 -7.28
N PRO A 130 12.71 9.54 -8.02
CA PRO A 130 14.06 9.05 -7.72
C PRO A 130 14.73 9.69 -6.50
N LEU A 131 14.18 10.78 -5.97
CA LEU A 131 14.68 11.41 -4.74
C LEU A 131 14.18 10.70 -3.48
N ASN A 132 13.29 9.73 -3.61
CA ASN A 132 12.79 8.96 -2.47
C ASN A 132 13.82 7.90 -2.06
N SER A 133 14.07 7.75 -0.75
CA SER A 133 15.02 6.79 -0.21
C SER A 133 14.68 5.32 -0.53
N ALA A 134 13.39 5.02 -0.75
CA ALA A 134 12.93 3.68 -1.10
C ALA A 134 12.75 3.48 -2.63
N TYR A 135 13.26 4.39 -3.47
CA TYR A 135 13.07 4.33 -4.92
C TYR A 135 13.59 3.02 -5.54
N TYR A 136 14.72 2.52 -5.05
CA TYR A 136 15.23 1.20 -5.45
C TYR A 136 14.19 0.10 -5.24
N GLU A 137 13.56 0.06 -4.08
CA GLU A 137 12.52 -0.94 -3.80
C GLU A 137 11.30 -0.77 -4.71
N HIS A 138 10.92 0.48 -5.03
CA HIS A 138 9.82 0.74 -5.96
C HIS A 138 10.10 0.15 -7.34
N SER A 139 11.31 0.44 -7.88
CA SER A 139 11.77 -0.08 -9.17
C SER A 139 11.88 -1.61 -9.15
N PHE A 140 12.51 -2.16 -8.11
CA PHE A 140 12.66 -3.61 -7.94
C PHE A 140 11.31 -4.33 -7.93
N LEU A 141 10.37 -3.86 -7.11
CA LEU A 141 9.06 -4.50 -6.99
C LEU A 141 8.23 -4.37 -8.27
N SER A 142 8.26 -3.23 -8.95
CA SER A 142 7.51 -3.07 -10.20
C SER A 142 8.04 -3.99 -11.28
N ASP A 143 9.36 -4.12 -11.40
CA ASP A 143 10.03 -5.04 -12.32
C ASP A 143 9.68 -6.50 -12.04
N GLN A 144 9.81 -6.91 -10.77
CA GLN A 144 9.51 -8.28 -10.34
C GLN A 144 8.02 -8.65 -10.47
N MET A 145 7.12 -7.70 -10.33
CA MET A 145 5.68 -7.90 -10.55
C MET A 145 5.27 -7.77 -12.02
N GLY A 146 6.11 -7.19 -12.87
CA GLY A 146 5.77 -6.90 -14.26
C GLY A 146 4.67 -5.84 -14.42
N ILE A 147 4.63 -4.84 -13.53
CA ILE A 147 3.69 -3.72 -13.58
C ILE A 147 4.43 -2.40 -13.83
N GLU A 148 3.71 -1.41 -14.38
CA GLU A 148 4.30 -0.10 -14.64
C GLU A 148 4.58 0.66 -13.33
N MET A 149 5.79 1.18 -13.19
CA MET A 149 6.13 2.18 -12.20
C MET A 149 5.86 3.57 -12.78
N VAL A 150 5.01 4.34 -12.10
CA VAL A 150 4.53 5.64 -12.56
C VAL A 150 4.77 6.73 -11.51
N GLU A 151 4.99 7.95 -11.98
CA GLU A 151 4.93 9.15 -11.16
C GLU A 151 3.57 9.85 -11.33
N SER A 152 3.29 10.86 -10.52
CA SER A 152 2.03 11.59 -10.60
C SER A 152 1.80 12.27 -11.96
N THR A 153 2.89 12.66 -12.63
CA THR A 153 2.86 13.27 -13.97
C THR A 153 2.40 12.33 -15.06
N ASP A 154 2.50 11.02 -14.83
CA ASP A 154 2.08 9.98 -15.77
C ASP A 154 0.60 9.63 -15.61
N LEU A 155 -0.01 10.06 -14.52
CA LEU A 155 -1.39 9.78 -14.18
C LEU A 155 -2.27 11.03 -14.29
N PHE A 156 -3.54 10.83 -14.63
CA PHE A 156 -4.55 11.89 -14.61
C PHE A 156 -5.94 11.31 -14.42
N VAL A 157 -6.82 12.13 -13.84
CA VAL A 157 -8.24 11.81 -13.71
C VAL A 157 -9.00 12.44 -14.87
N GLU A 158 -9.81 11.65 -15.55
CA GLU A 158 -10.74 12.12 -16.56
C GLU A 158 -12.12 11.50 -16.33
N GLY A 159 -13.13 12.36 -16.13
CA GLY A 159 -14.44 11.92 -15.69
C GLY A 159 -14.38 11.22 -14.33
N GLU A 160 -14.80 9.97 -14.30
CA GLU A 160 -14.83 9.17 -13.06
C GLU A 160 -13.67 8.16 -12.96
N PHE A 161 -12.70 8.20 -13.87
CA PHE A 161 -11.67 7.17 -13.97
C PHE A 161 -10.26 7.76 -13.90
N LEU A 162 -9.34 6.93 -13.41
CA LEU A 162 -7.92 7.21 -13.43
C LEU A 162 -7.29 6.60 -14.69
N TYR A 163 -6.45 7.37 -15.35
CA TYR A 163 -5.73 6.94 -16.54
C TYR A 163 -4.23 7.14 -16.39
N MET A 164 -3.48 6.24 -17.01
CA MET A 164 -2.05 6.35 -17.22
C MET A 164 -1.79 6.78 -18.66
N LYS A 165 -0.86 7.71 -18.86
CA LYS A 165 -0.37 8.13 -20.17
C LYS A 165 0.53 7.03 -20.74
N THR A 166 0.24 6.58 -21.94
CA THR A 166 1.10 5.63 -22.67
C THR A 166 1.33 6.13 -24.10
N VAL A 167 2.29 5.54 -24.78
CA VAL A 167 2.58 5.87 -26.19
C VAL A 167 1.41 5.55 -27.14
N ASP A 168 0.56 4.60 -26.76
CA ASP A 168 -0.63 4.19 -27.52
C ASP A 168 -1.89 4.96 -27.11
N GLY A 169 -1.75 5.93 -26.21
CA GLY A 169 -2.85 6.73 -25.64
C GLY A 169 -3.15 6.41 -24.18
N PRO A 170 -4.20 7.01 -23.61
CA PRO A 170 -4.57 6.78 -22.22
C PRO A 170 -4.99 5.34 -21.95
N LYS A 171 -4.40 4.75 -20.90
CA LYS A 171 -4.77 3.41 -20.41
C LYS A 171 -5.42 3.52 -19.03
N LYS A 172 -6.63 2.99 -18.87
CA LYS A 172 -7.35 3.01 -17.60
C LYS A 172 -6.58 2.23 -16.54
N VAL A 173 -6.50 2.77 -15.33
CA VAL A 173 -5.89 2.15 -14.16
C VAL A 173 -6.99 1.68 -13.22
N ASP A 174 -6.88 0.45 -12.71
CA ASP A 174 -7.86 -0.15 -11.81
C ASP A 174 -7.33 -0.27 -10.37
N VAL A 175 -6.02 -0.45 -10.19
CA VAL A 175 -5.37 -0.59 -8.87
C VAL A 175 -4.09 0.23 -8.82
N VAL A 176 -3.95 1.03 -7.77
CA VAL A 176 -2.73 1.80 -7.49
C VAL A 176 -2.04 1.23 -6.26
N TYR A 177 -0.85 0.65 -6.45
CA TYR A 177 0.06 0.34 -5.34
C TYR A 177 0.83 1.61 -4.97
N ARG A 178 0.36 2.27 -3.94
CA ARG A 178 0.85 3.58 -3.53
C ARG A 178 2.14 3.49 -2.71
N ARG A 179 3.16 4.25 -3.12
CA ARG A 179 4.42 4.41 -2.39
C ARG A 179 4.70 5.89 -2.03
N ILE A 180 3.70 6.74 -2.18
CA ILE A 180 3.70 8.16 -1.79
C ILE A 180 2.96 8.35 -0.46
N ASP A 181 3.40 9.30 0.36
CA ASP A 181 2.72 9.62 1.61
C ASP A 181 1.32 10.22 1.38
N ASP A 182 0.43 9.99 2.34
CA ASP A 182 -0.98 10.39 2.30
C ASP A 182 -1.16 11.86 1.99
N ASP A 183 -0.43 12.71 2.73
CA ASP A 183 -0.51 14.16 2.64
C ASP A 183 -0.24 14.68 1.21
N PHE A 184 0.49 13.93 0.41
CA PHE A 184 0.86 14.32 -0.95
C PHE A 184 0.02 13.67 -2.05
N LEU A 185 -0.84 12.72 -1.72
CA LEU A 185 -1.54 11.88 -2.70
C LEU A 185 -2.52 12.68 -3.58
N ASP A 186 -3.32 13.55 -2.98
CA ASP A 186 -4.31 14.36 -3.69
C ASP A 186 -4.28 15.81 -3.19
N PRO A 187 -3.79 16.77 -4.02
CA PRO A 187 -3.73 18.18 -3.63
C PRO A 187 -5.10 18.82 -3.41
N LEU A 188 -6.17 18.26 -3.98
CA LEU A 188 -7.53 18.79 -3.79
C LEU A 188 -8.16 18.31 -2.47
N CYS A 189 -7.63 17.24 -1.90
CA CYS A 189 -8.19 16.61 -0.69
C CYS A 189 -7.34 16.85 0.55
N PHE A 190 -6.00 16.85 0.43
CA PHE A 190 -5.08 16.86 1.56
C PHE A 190 -4.20 18.11 1.59
N ASN A 191 -3.09 18.12 0.88
CA ASN A 191 -2.14 19.23 0.88
C ASN A 191 -2.17 19.97 -0.48
N PRO A 192 -2.75 21.17 -0.56
CA PRO A 192 -2.86 21.91 -1.81
C PRO A 192 -1.50 22.33 -2.42
N ASN A 193 -0.42 22.25 -1.65
CA ASN A 193 0.94 22.53 -2.12
C ASN A 193 1.65 21.27 -2.63
N SER A 194 0.98 20.11 -2.66
CA SER A 194 1.58 18.90 -3.20
C SER A 194 1.78 19.01 -4.71
N VAL A 195 3.03 18.88 -5.14
CA VAL A 195 3.43 18.85 -6.56
C VAL A 195 3.62 17.42 -7.09
N ILE A 196 3.54 16.43 -6.22
CA ILE A 196 3.74 15.01 -6.53
C ILE A 196 2.46 14.19 -6.35
N GLY A 197 1.31 14.86 -6.20
CA GLY A 197 0.00 14.23 -6.07
C GLY A 197 -0.77 14.21 -7.39
N ILE A 198 -1.89 13.50 -7.40
CA ILE A 198 -2.78 13.37 -8.55
C ILE A 198 -4.10 14.05 -8.18
N PRO A 199 -4.42 15.22 -8.77
CA PRO A 199 -5.65 15.94 -8.45
C PRO A 199 -6.90 15.10 -8.76
N GLY A 200 -7.78 14.94 -7.76
CA GLY A 200 -9.06 14.24 -7.89
C GLY A 200 -8.99 12.73 -7.76
N ILE A 201 -7.83 12.15 -7.48
CA ILE A 201 -7.72 10.68 -7.33
C ILE A 201 -8.60 10.15 -6.17
N MET A 202 -8.79 10.95 -5.13
CA MET A 202 -9.62 10.57 -3.99
C MET A 202 -11.10 10.53 -4.33
N ASP A 203 -11.57 11.30 -5.30
CA ASP A 203 -12.96 11.24 -5.75
C ASP A 203 -13.21 9.94 -6.54
N VAL A 204 -12.28 9.57 -7.42
CA VAL A 204 -12.34 8.27 -8.13
C VAL A 204 -12.33 7.10 -7.14
N TYR A 205 -11.51 7.20 -6.08
CA TYR A 205 -11.44 6.18 -5.03
C TYR A 205 -12.76 6.09 -4.24
N ARG A 206 -13.39 7.23 -3.89
CA ARG A 206 -14.69 7.28 -3.19
C ARG A 206 -15.82 6.68 -4.00
N LEU A 207 -15.77 6.80 -5.33
CA LEU A 207 -16.72 6.17 -6.25
C LEU A 207 -16.51 4.65 -6.37
N SER A 208 -15.48 4.10 -5.73
CA SER A 208 -15.09 2.69 -5.82
C SER A 208 -14.80 2.26 -7.26
N LEU A 209 -14.18 3.14 -8.04
CA LEU A 209 -13.78 2.90 -9.44
C LEU A 209 -12.30 2.59 -9.60
N ILE A 210 -11.52 2.84 -8.55
CA ILE A 210 -10.14 2.35 -8.38
C ILE A 210 -9.97 1.78 -6.98
N HIS A 211 -8.94 0.97 -6.78
CA HIS A 211 -8.40 0.66 -5.46
C HIS A 211 -7.03 1.31 -5.28
N ILE A 212 -6.81 1.93 -4.13
CA ILE A 212 -5.52 2.46 -3.73
C ILE A 212 -5.07 1.63 -2.52
N SER A 213 -3.90 0.99 -2.62
CA SER A 213 -3.34 0.28 -1.48
C SER A 213 -3.05 1.27 -0.35
N GLU A 214 -3.40 0.89 0.86
CA GLU A 214 -3.21 1.73 2.04
C GLU A 214 -3.88 3.11 1.88
N PRO A 215 -5.20 3.13 1.73
CA PRO A 215 -5.91 4.40 1.71
C PRO A 215 -5.61 5.13 3.01
N THR A 216 -5.34 6.39 2.87
CA THR A 216 -5.03 7.38 3.89
C THR A 216 -5.33 7.00 5.34
N ARG A 217 -4.53 7.50 6.26
CA ARG A 217 -4.59 7.27 7.71
C ARG A 217 -6.01 7.18 8.23
N LEU A 218 -6.54 5.98 8.25
CA LEU A 218 -7.63 5.70 9.15
C LEU A 218 -6.99 5.65 10.52
N THR A 219 -7.24 6.69 11.29
CA THR A 219 -6.86 6.85 12.70
C THR A 219 -6.34 5.60 13.37
N ARG A 220 -5.07 5.62 13.72
CA ARG A 220 -4.51 4.70 14.72
C ARG A 220 -5.18 4.87 16.06
#